data_7e0f4360c61841f82b0be023dd65640e
#
_entry.id   7e0f4360c61841f82b0be023dd65640e
#
_cell.length_a   1.000
_cell.length_b   1.000
_cell.length_c   1.000
_cell.angle_alpha   90.00
_cell.angle_beta   90.00
_cell.angle_gamma   90.00
#
_symmetry.space_group_name_H-M   'P 1'
#
loop_
_entity.id
_entity.type
_entity.pdbx_description
1 polymer ?
#
loop_
_entity_poly.entity_id
_entity_poly.type
_entity_poly.pdbx_seq_one_letter_code
_entity_poly.pdbx_strand_id
1 'polypeptide(L)'
;MSDHRDSLKDLLLEDYRYRAEALHRSEQAGETRVNIFMGLVSVVAASLVALSNAQHGPDPSSLRLIIECVTILLTVVGWLTLMRLLIRNDHTDECKRDLDRIREVFKEQFDRDGRLTHYTPVGALKQSSNVSNRKFGGLAHLMAGLNSLLVGVVVFLGSLPIAASGKAEIASNELLRPSIGAITVAIVAFLLQSAYVGRRERSCKREWRLSMPTHAGGIVCKHQSGELHYLVISAKDAKTNIWVFPKGHIEEGEGELAAALREVAEETSVAVQVLSFLGEITFPAQNNGRESPQRAKFYLMRWLFDVPTAI
;
A
#
# COMPACT_ATOMS: atom_id res chain seq x y z
N MET A 1 20.03 -29.66 -17.38
CA MET A 1 19.14 -29.22 -16.28
C MET A 1 19.74 -28.17 -15.34
N SER A 2 21.07 -28.12 -15.15
CA SER A 2 21.74 -27.06 -14.36
C SER A 2 21.65 -25.69 -15.05
N ASP A 3 21.91 -25.61 -16.33
CA ASP A 3 21.96 -24.39 -17.14
C ASP A 3 20.64 -23.59 -17.13
N HIS A 4 19.51 -24.28 -17.21
CA HIS A 4 18.16 -23.64 -17.15
C HIS A 4 17.83 -23.07 -15.77
N ARG A 5 18.40 -23.66 -14.72
CA ARG A 5 18.19 -23.24 -13.34
C ARG A 5 19.03 -22.01 -12.99
N ASP A 6 20.23 -21.97 -13.53
CA ASP A 6 21.13 -20.81 -13.37
C ASP A 6 20.58 -19.60 -14.13
N SER A 7 20.07 -19.80 -15.35
CA SER A 7 19.39 -18.74 -16.13
C SER A 7 18.14 -18.17 -15.41
N LEU A 8 17.32 -19.03 -14.78
CA LEU A 8 16.16 -18.57 -14.02
C LEU A 8 16.56 -17.76 -12.77
N LYS A 9 17.62 -18.22 -12.07
CA LYS A 9 18.18 -17.51 -10.92
C LYS A 9 18.65 -16.11 -11.29
N ASP A 10 19.40 -16.00 -12.40
CA ASP A 10 19.93 -14.73 -12.88
C ASP A 10 18.81 -13.76 -13.27
N LEU A 11 17.77 -14.26 -13.96
CA LEU A 11 16.59 -13.47 -14.33
C LEU A 11 15.86 -12.93 -13.07
N LEU A 12 15.63 -13.78 -12.08
CA LEU A 12 14.98 -13.37 -10.83
C LEU A 12 15.80 -12.34 -10.05
N LEU A 13 17.13 -12.49 -10.04
CA LEU A 13 18.04 -11.53 -9.40
C LEU A 13 18.04 -10.18 -10.12
N GLU A 14 17.98 -10.19 -11.45
CA GLU A 14 17.94 -8.97 -12.26
C GLU A 14 16.60 -8.24 -12.06
N ASP A 15 15.47 -8.96 -12.10
CA ASP A 15 14.15 -8.39 -11.82
C ASP A 15 14.05 -7.82 -10.39
N TYR A 16 14.61 -8.54 -9.41
CA TYR A 16 14.69 -8.05 -8.04
C TYR A 16 15.49 -6.73 -7.94
N ARG A 17 16.66 -6.65 -8.57
CA ARG A 17 17.49 -5.44 -8.60
C ARG A 17 16.76 -4.29 -9.25
N TYR A 18 16.17 -4.52 -10.42
CA TYR A 18 15.41 -3.52 -11.15
C TYR A 18 14.28 -2.93 -10.29
N ARG A 19 13.48 -3.79 -9.62
CA ARG A 19 12.38 -3.35 -8.76
C ARG A 19 12.86 -2.66 -7.49
N ALA A 20 13.96 -3.11 -6.89
CA ALA A 20 14.57 -2.46 -5.73
C ALA A 20 15.08 -1.05 -6.07
N GLU A 21 15.70 -0.87 -7.24
CA GLU A 21 16.12 0.45 -7.73
C GLU A 21 14.92 1.34 -8.08
N ALA A 22 13.88 0.79 -8.70
CA ALA A 22 12.64 1.52 -9.00
C ALA A 22 11.97 2.03 -7.72
N LEU A 23 11.93 1.19 -6.66
CA LEU A 23 11.45 1.55 -5.34
C LEU A 23 12.24 2.72 -4.76
N HIS A 24 13.58 2.61 -4.74
CA HIS A 24 14.46 3.65 -4.20
C HIS A 24 14.32 4.97 -4.95
N ARG A 25 14.32 4.94 -6.28
CA ARG A 25 14.07 6.13 -7.12
C ARG A 25 12.71 6.76 -6.84
N SER A 26 11.67 5.95 -6.63
CA SER A 26 10.34 6.41 -6.28
C SER A 26 10.31 7.11 -4.92
N GLU A 27 10.96 6.55 -3.89
CA GLU A 27 11.04 7.15 -2.56
C GLU A 27 11.77 8.49 -2.60
N GLN A 28 12.94 8.57 -3.24
CA GLN A 28 13.70 9.81 -3.42
C GLN A 28 12.90 10.89 -4.17
N ALA A 29 12.23 10.52 -5.27
CA ALA A 29 11.42 11.46 -6.04
C ALA A 29 10.29 12.09 -5.20
N GLY A 30 9.76 11.37 -4.22
CA GLY A 30 8.75 11.90 -3.30
C GLY A 30 9.29 12.92 -2.34
N GLU A 31 10.42 12.63 -1.72
CA GLU A 31 11.10 13.56 -0.80
C GLU A 31 11.53 14.83 -1.53
N THR A 32 12.11 14.67 -2.71
CA THR A 32 12.52 15.81 -3.56
C THR A 32 11.36 16.73 -3.88
N ARG A 33 10.18 16.20 -4.25
CA ARG A 33 9.00 17.03 -4.55
C ARG A 33 8.52 17.84 -3.33
N VAL A 34 8.49 17.21 -2.16
CA VAL A 34 8.12 17.90 -0.91
C VAL A 34 9.13 19.00 -0.60
N ASN A 35 10.42 18.72 -0.71
CA ASN A 35 11.48 19.69 -0.46
C ASN A 35 11.43 20.87 -1.44
N ILE A 36 11.17 20.62 -2.73
CA ILE A 36 10.97 21.68 -3.73
C ILE A 36 9.77 22.55 -3.36
N PHE A 37 8.64 21.94 -2.97
CA PHE A 37 7.45 22.67 -2.56
C PHE A 37 7.72 23.53 -1.31
N MET A 38 8.38 22.98 -0.30
CA MET A 38 8.75 23.73 0.91
C MET A 38 9.71 24.88 0.60
N GLY A 39 10.70 24.65 -0.28
CA GLY A 39 11.60 25.68 -0.77
C GLY A 39 10.84 26.80 -1.49
N LEU A 40 9.90 26.46 -2.36
CA LEU A 40 9.05 27.42 -3.05
C LEU A 40 8.22 28.26 -2.07
N VAL A 41 7.58 27.64 -1.10
CA VAL A 41 6.82 28.33 -0.04
C VAL A 41 7.72 29.30 0.73
N SER A 42 8.93 28.87 1.10
CA SER A 42 9.90 29.68 1.84
C SER A 42 10.39 30.89 1.03
N VAL A 43 10.72 30.70 -0.24
CA VAL A 43 11.16 31.79 -1.14
C VAL A 43 10.03 32.80 -1.35
N VAL A 44 8.82 32.32 -1.60
CA VAL A 44 7.65 33.20 -1.78
C VAL A 44 7.38 33.99 -0.49
N ALA A 45 7.38 33.33 0.67
CA ALA A 45 7.18 34.01 1.96
C ALA A 45 8.25 35.11 2.19
N ALA A 46 9.54 34.82 1.96
CA ALA A 46 10.60 35.77 2.08
C ALA A 46 10.44 36.95 1.10
N SER A 47 10.05 36.68 -0.15
CA SER A 47 9.82 37.73 -1.17
C SER A 47 8.64 38.63 -0.80
N LEU A 48 7.56 38.09 -0.25
CA LEU A 48 6.41 38.87 0.21
C LEU A 48 6.77 39.77 1.40
N VAL A 49 7.59 39.29 2.36
CA VAL A 49 8.09 40.06 3.47
C VAL A 49 9.03 41.21 2.97
N ALA A 50 9.92 40.90 2.02
CA ALA A 50 10.77 41.92 1.43
C ALA A 50 9.95 42.99 0.69
N LEU A 51 8.90 42.59 -0.05
CA LEU A 51 8.04 43.52 -0.75
C LEU A 51 7.22 44.42 0.20
N SER A 52 6.76 43.86 1.34
CA SER A 52 6.03 44.62 2.36
C SER A 52 6.90 45.69 3.07
N ASN A 53 8.21 45.47 3.11
CA ASN A 53 9.18 46.39 3.75
C ASN A 53 9.85 47.37 2.77
N ALA A 54 9.51 47.28 1.47
CA ALA A 54 10.13 48.14 0.46
C ALA A 54 9.66 49.59 0.60
N GLN A 55 10.58 50.58 0.55
CA GLN A 55 10.27 51.99 0.66
C GLN A 55 9.33 52.51 -0.43
N HIS A 56 9.31 51.87 -1.60
CA HIS A 56 8.43 52.16 -2.75
C HIS A 56 7.63 50.92 -3.10
N GLY A 57 7.14 50.22 -2.10
CA GLY A 57 6.30 49.04 -2.29
C GLY A 57 4.90 49.36 -2.81
N PRO A 58 4.10 48.34 -3.23
CA PRO A 58 2.73 48.53 -3.62
C PRO A 58 1.89 49.03 -2.44
N ASP A 59 0.80 49.71 -2.75
CA ASP A 59 -0.17 50.11 -1.74
C ASP A 59 -0.73 48.89 -0.97
N PRO A 60 -1.17 49.08 0.29
CA PRO A 60 -1.59 47.94 1.14
C PRO A 60 -2.69 47.07 0.55
N SER A 61 -3.59 47.65 -0.26
CA SER A 61 -4.67 46.90 -0.92
C SER A 61 -4.15 45.99 -2.05
N SER A 62 -3.24 46.54 -2.88
CA SER A 62 -2.59 45.76 -3.94
C SER A 62 -1.65 44.70 -3.37
N LEU A 63 -0.90 44.98 -2.31
CA LEU A 63 -0.07 44.00 -1.63
C LEU A 63 -0.90 42.82 -1.08
N ARG A 64 -2.02 43.13 -0.43
CA ARG A 64 -2.92 42.13 0.08
C ARG A 64 -3.42 41.22 -1.05
N LEU A 65 -3.90 41.76 -2.17
CA LEU A 65 -4.38 41.03 -3.31
C LEU A 65 -3.30 40.11 -3.89
N ILE A 66 -2.06 40.61 -3.99
CA ILE A 66 -0.90 39.82 -4.42
C ILE A 66 -0.69 38.62 -3.46
N ILE A 67 -0.70 38.85 -2.15
CA ILE A 67 -0.51 37.80 -1.16
C ILE A 67 -1.63 36.75 -1.26
N GLU A 68 -2.89 37.17 -1.39
CA GLU A 68 -4.03 36.26 -1.55
C GLU A 68 -3.88 35.41 -2.81
N CYS A 69 -3.63 36.00 -3.97
CA CYS A 69 -3.46 35.27 -5.24
C CYS A 69 -2.31 34.27 -5.19
N VAL A 70 -1.16 34.67 -4.66
CA VAL A 70 0.02 33.81 -4.53
C VAL A 70 -0.25 32.64 -3.56
N THR A 71 -0.92 32.92 -2.44
CA THR A 71 -1.25 31.87 -1.46
C THR A 71 -2.26 30.85 -2.02
N ILE A 72 -3.25 31.34 -2.78
CA ILE A 72 -4.19 30.46 -3.49
C ILE A 72 -3.43 29.57 -4.49
N LEU A 73 -2.53 30.15 -5.29
CA LEU A 73 -1.71 29.40 -6.24
C LEU A 73 -0.86 28.33 -5.54
N LEU A 74 -0.21 28.69 -4.44
CA LEU A 74 0.58 27.75 -3.63
C LEU A 74 -0.30 26.62 -3.08
N THR A 75 -1.52 26.92 -2.65
CA THR A 75 -2.48 25.92 -2.16
C THR A 75 -2.83 24.92 -3.26
N VAL A 76 -3.07 25.42 -4.50
CA VAL A 76 -3.33 24.55 -5.65
C VAL A 76 -2.13 23.65 -5.97
N VAL A 77 -0.93 24.23 -6.02
CA VAL A 77 0.31 23.48 -6.27
C VAL A 77 0.55 22.43 -5.17
N GLY A 78 0.30 22.79 -3.92
CA GLY A 78 0.40 21.89 -2.78
C GLY A 78 -0.60 20.74 -2.87
N TRP A 79 -1.85 21.00 -3.31
CA TRP A 79 -2.85 19.97 -3.55
C TRP A 79 -2.42 19.01 -4.67
N LEU A 80 -1.95 19.52 -5.80
CA LEU A 80 -1.42 18.71 -6.90
C LEU A 80 -0.23 17.85 -6.46
N THR A 81 0.64 18.42 -5.63
CA THR A 81 1.78 17.69 -5.06
C THR A 81 1.32 16.56 -4.15
N LEU A 82 0.31 16.80 -3.29
CA LEU A 82 -0.31 15.78 -2.45
C LEU A 82 -0.91 14.63 -3.30
N MET A 83 -1.66 14.97 -4.36
CA MET A 83 -2.23 13.95 -5.25
C MET A 83 -1.15 13.08 -5.90
N ARG A 84 -0.07 13.68 -6.38
CA ARG A 84 1.06 12.96 -6.96
C ARG A 84 1.79 12.07 -5.94
N LEU A 85 1.90 12.52 -4.68
CA LEU A 85 2.45 11.69 -3.60
C LEU A 85 1.59 10.46 -3.32
N LEU A 86 0.26 10.60 -3.33
CA LEU A 86 -0.65 9.48 -3.11
C LEU A 86 -0.56 8.44 -4.22
N ILE A 87 -0.55 8.88 -5.48
CA ILE A 87 -0.36 7.98 -6.63
C ILE A 87 0.98 7.24 -6.54
N ARG A 88 2.04 7.96 -6.19
CA ARG A 88 3.35 7.35 -6.00
C ARG A 88 3.37 6.31 -4.88
N ASN A 89 2.71 6.59 -3.75
CA ASN A 89 2.64 5.64 -2.64
C ASN A 89 1.99 4.32 -3.06
N ASP A 90 0.94 4.37 -3.90
CA ASP A 90 0.31 3.19 -4.48
C ASP A 90 1.31 2.35 -5.29
N HIS A 91 2.10 2.99 -6.17
CA HIS A 91 3.17 2.31 -6.93
C HIS A 91 4.29 1.76 -6.04
N THR A 92 4.67 2.51 -5.00
CA THR A 92 5.70 2.07 -4.05
C THR A 92 5.26 0.81 -3.31
N ASP A 93 3.99 0.75 -2.91
CA ASP A 93 3.43 -0.43 -2.25
C ASP A 93 3.32 -1.63 -3.21
N GLU A 94 3.06 -1.39 -4.49
CA GLU A 94 3.08 -2.43 -5.54
C GLU A 94 4.48 -3.00 -5.73
N CYS A 95 5.49 -2.15 -5.88
CA CYS A 95 6.89 -2.59 -5.99
C CYS A 95 7.36 -3.41 -4.78
N LYS A 96 6.97 -3.02 -3.56
CA LYS A 96 7.28 -3.78 -2.34
C LYS A 96 6.68 -5.19 -2.38
N ARG A 97 5.44 -5.31 -2.83
CA ARG A 97 4.74 -6.60 -2.98
C ARG A 97 5.41 -7.49 -4.01
N ASP A 98 5.81 -6.93 -5.14
CA ASP A 98 6.51 -7.69 -6.18
C ASP A 98 7.87 -8.19 -5.69
N LEU A 99 8.60 -7.37 -4.93
CA LEU A 99 9.86 -7.79 -4.31
C LEU A 99 9.64 -8.96 -3.32
N ASP A 100 8.57 -8.93 -2.53
CA ASP A 100 8.25 -10.02 -1.61
C ASP A 100 7.88 -11.31 -2.38
N ARG A 101 7.11 -11.20 -3.47
CA ARG A 101 6.81 -12.36 -4.36
C ARG A 101 8.07 -12.98 -4.96
N ILE A 102 8.98 -12.15 -5.48
CA ILE A 102 10.25 -12.64 -6.04
C ILE A 102 11.06 -13.39 -4.96
N ARG A 103 11.08 -12.88 -3.73
CA ARG A 103 11.73 -13.55 -2.59
C ARG A 103 11.10 -14.90 -2.27
N GLU A 104 9.78 -15.01 -2.29
CA GLU A 104 9.08 -16.28 -2.08
C GLU A 104 9.41 -17.29 -3.15
N VAL A 105 9.32 -16.91 -4.43
CA VAL A 105 9.71 -17.77 -5.56
C VAL A 105 11.16 -18.20 -5.43
N PHE A 106 12.06 -17.29 -5.00
CA PHE A 106 13.46 -17.61 -4.81
C PHE A 106 13.67 -18.62 -3.70
N LYS A 107 12.99 -18.50 -2.57
CA LYS A 107 13.01 -19.48 -1.48
C LYS A 107 12.50 -20.84 -1.94
N GLU A 108 11.34 -20.89 -2.59
CA GLU A 108 10.73 -22.14 -3.06
C GLU A 108 11.62 -22.90 -4.07
N GLN A 109 12.28 -22.17 -4.97
CA GLN A 109 13.04 -22.77 -6.06
C GLN A 109 14.49 -23.12 -5.69
N PHE A 110 15.11 -22.35 -4.81
CA PHE A 110 16.55 -22.39 -4.58
C PHE A 110 16.96 -22.75 -3.15
N ASP A 111 16.06 -22.63 -2.15
CA ASP A 111 16.37 -22.96 -0.75
C ASP A 111 16.04 -24.42 -0.41
N ARG A 112 16.76 -25.36 -1.01
CA ARG A 112 16.57 -26.81 -0.75
C ARG A 112 16.96 -27.22 0.67
N ASP A 113 17.87 -26.48 1.29
CA ASP A 113 18.42 -26.80 2.62
C ASP A 113 17.65 -26.08 3.74
N GLY A 114 16.62 -25.30 3.41
CA GLY A 114 15.83 -24.55 4.37
C GLY A 114 16.62 -23.45 5.12
N ARG A 115 17.80 -23.05 4.64
CA ARG A 115 18.66 -22.06 5.30
C ARG A 115 18.03 -20.66 5.29
N LEU A 116 17.23 -20.35 4.27
CA LEU A 116 16.55 -19.08 4.13
C LEU A 116 15.21 -19.03 4.88
N THR A 117 14.70 -20.17 5.37
CA THR A 117 13.47 -20.22 6.17
C THR A 117 13.56 -19.36 7.43
N HIS A 118 14.75 -19.26 8.01
CA HIS A 118 15.00 -18.39 9.17
C HIS A 118 15.37 -16.95 8.80
N TYR A 119 15.57 -16.66 7.52
CA TYR A 119 15.86 -15.32 7.06
C TYR A 119 14.56 -14.54 6.89
N THR A 120 14.17 -13.85 7.93
CA THR A 120 13.04 -12.90 7.87
C THR A 120 13.63 -11.50 7.88
N PRO A 121 13.54 -10.74 6.78
CA PRO A 121 13.98 -9.35 6.76
C PRO A 121 13.25 -8.56 7.84
N VAL A 122 13.97 -7.71 8.58
CA VAL A 122 13.40 -6.89 9.67
C VAL A 122 12.19 -6.07 9.20
N GLY A 123 12.15 -5.70 7.90
CA GLY A 123 11.01 -5.03 7.27
C GLY A 123 9.76 -5.91 7.16
N ALA A 124 9.91 -7.21 6.89
CA ALA A 124 8.80 -8.15 6.77
C ALA A 124 8.15 -8.44 8.13
N LEU A 125 8.92 -8.52 9.21
CA LEU A 125 8.40 -8.64 10.58
C LEU A 125 7.52 -7.44 10.98
N LYS A 126 7.86 -6.23 10.53
CA LYS A 126 7.03 -5.04 10.70
C LYS A 126 5.79 -5.04 9.82
N GLN A 127 5.80 -5.76 8.72
CA GLN A 127 4.72 -5.79 7.74
C GLN A 127 3.65 -6.82 8.10
N SER A 128 4.02 -7.95 8.71
CA SER A 128 3.08 -8.97 9.16
C SER A 128 2.36 -8.61 10.47
N SER A 129 3.04 -8.02 11.45
CA SER A 129 2.48 -7.82 12.78
C SER A 129 1.84 -6.46 13.02
N ASN A 130 2.22 -5.43 12.26
CA ASN A 130 1.71 -4.09 12.45
C ASN A 130 1.96 -3.24 11.19
N VAL A 131 1.23 -3.44 10.12
CA VAL A 131 0.81 -2.30 9.33
C VAL A 131 -0.07 -1.48 10.26
N SER A 132 0.66 -1.01 11.25
CA SER A 132 0.22 -0.24 12.38
C SER A 132 -0.81 0.77 11.90
N ASN A 133 -1.81 0.87 12.65
CA ASN A 133 -2.61 2.02 13.00
C ASN A 133 -1.81 3.34 13.18
N ARG A 134 -0.80 3.62 12.36
CA ARG A 134 -0.27 4.97 12.20
C ARG A 134 -1.35 5.80 11.55
N LYS A 135 -2.29 6.24 12.38
CA LYS A 135 -3.36 7.14 11.95
C LYS A 135 -2.82 8.44 11.37
N PHE A 136 -1.56 8.78 11.69
CA PHE A 136 -0.87 9.99 11.22
C PHE A 136 0.62 9.68 11.00
N GLY A 137 1.18 10.14 9.90
CA GLY A 137 2.61 10.05 9.60
C GLY A 137 2.91 10.00 8.10
N GLY A 138 4.17 10.27 7.74
CA GLY A 138 4.66 10.26 6.37
C GLY A 138 4.44 11.58 5.62
N LEU A 139 5.07 11.65 4.43
CA LEU A 139 5.11 12.86 3.60
C LEU A 139 3.72 13.35 3.17
N ALA A 140 2.75 12.46 2.98
CA ALA A 140 1.40 12.84 2.59
C ALA A 140 0.67 13.62 3.69
N HIS A 141 0.83 13.24 4.96
CA HIS A 141 0.25 13.97 6.09
C HIS A 141 0.96 15.30 6.35
N LEU A 142 2.28 15.34 6.15
CA LEU A 142 3.04 16.60 6.18
C LEU A 142 2.51 17.58 5.13
N MET A 143 2.32 17.11 3.89
CA MET A 143 1.79 17.94 2.81
C MET A 143 0.34 18.38 3.08
N ALA A 144 -0.50 17.51 3.66
CA ALA A 144 -1.85 17.87 4.08
C ALA A 144 -1.82 18.97 5.14
N GLY A 145 -0.89 18.91 6.10
CA GLY A 145 -0.69 19.94 7.12
C GLY A 145 -0.29 21.30 6.52
N LEU A 146 0.72 21.29 5.65
CA LEU A 146 1.18 22.51 4.96
C LEU A 146 0.08 23.15 4.12
N ASN A 147 -0.65 22.35 3.35
CA ASN A 147 -1.78 22.82 2.55
C ASN A 147 -2.89 23.43 3.40
N SER A 148 -3.20 22.79 4.53
CA SER A 148 -4.23 23.27 5.44
C SER A 148 -3.85 24.59 6.11
N LEU A 149 -2.56 24.78 6.39
CA LEU A 149 -2.02 26.03 6.88
C LEU A 149 -2.17 27.16 5.83
N LEU A 150 -1.85 26.89 4.56
CA LEU A 150 -2.05 27.84 3.46
C LEU A 150 -3.52 28.20 3.30
N VAL A 151 -4.44 27.25 3.39
CA VAL A 151 -5.89 27.51 3.39
C VAL A 151 -6.28 28.43 4.53
N GLY A 152 -5.76 28.21 5.73
CA GLY A 152 -5.96 29.10 6.88
C GLY A 152 -5.49 30.52 6.61
N VAL A 153 -4.33 30.69 5.99
CA VAL A 153 -3.81 32.01 5.60
C VAL A 153 -4.73 32.72 4.60
N VAL A 154 -5.22 32.01 3.59
CA VAL A 154 -6.18 32.59 2.61
C VAL A 154 -7.44 33.08 3.33
N VAL A 155 -8.01 32.25 4.21
CA VAL A 155 -9.23 32.62 4.96
C VAL A 155 -8.96 33.81 5.91
N PHE A 156 -7.81 33.83 6.56
CA PHE A 156 -7.42 34.94 7.44
C PHE A 156 -7.36 36.26 6.65
N LEU A 157 -6.60 36.27 5.56
CA LEU A 157 -6.44 37.46 4.72
C LEU A 157 -7.79 37.92 4.13
N GLY A 158 -8.61 36.99 3.64
CA GLY A 158 -9.92 37.29 3.07
C GLY A 158 -10.93 37.82 4.08
N SER A 159 -10.78 37.49 5.36
CA SER A 159 -11.65 37.95 6.45
C SER A 159 -11.25 39.29 7.08
N LEU A 160 -10.05 39.81 6.76
CA LEU A 160 -9.65 41.12 7.22
C LEU A 160 -10.48 42.22 6.51
N PRO A 161 -10.93 43.26 7.23
CA PRO A 161 -11.63 44.37 6.62
C PRO A 161 -10.73 45.07 5.58
N ILE A 162 -11.28 45.41 4.42
CA ILE A 162 -10.59 46.21 3.43
C ILE A 162 -10.55 47.64 4.04
N ALA A 163 -9.41 48.04 4.57
CA ALA A 163 -9.24 49.40 5.09
C ALA A 163 -9.46 50.38 3.93
N ALA A 164 -10.61 51.02 3.90
CA ALA A 164 -10.84 52.19 3.09
C ALA A 164 -9.97 53.34 3.64
N SER A 165 -8.86 53.61 2.94
CA SER A 165 -8.03 54.80 3.06
C SER A 165 -7.62 55.25 4.46
N GLY A 166 -6.34 55.06 4.80
CA GLY A 166 -5.55 55.87 5.73
C GLY A 166 -5.76 55.58 7.22
N LYS A 167 -4.75 54.94 7.83
CA LYS A 167 -4.49 54.93 9.31
C LYS A 167 -5.60 54.37 10.22
N ALA A 168 -6.14 53.23 9.94
CA ALA A 168 -6.83 52.43 10.96
C ALA A 168 -5.80 51.52 11.61
N GLU A 169 -5.29 51.84 12.82
CA GLU A 169 -4.74 50.85 13.73
C GLU A 169 -5.87 49.80 13.96
N ILE A 170 -5.71 48.63 13.38
CA ILE A 170 -6.65 47.53 13.59
C ILE A 170 -6.52 47.18 15.08
N ALA A 171 -7.54 47.46 15.86
CA ALA A 171 -7.57 47.12 17.28
C ALA A 171 -7.35 45.60 17.43
N SER A 172 -6.56 45.19 18.42
CA SER A 172 -6.22 43.78 18.68
C SER A 172 -7.46 42.87 18.80
N ASN A 173 -8.60 43.41 19.25
CA ASN A 173 -9.88 42.71 19.33
C ASN A 173 -10.52 42.44 17.97
N GLU A 174 -10.22 43.21 16.93
CA GLU A 174 -10.73 43.01 15.57
C GLU A 174 -10.00 41.86 14.83
N LEU A 175 -8.78 41.55 15.25
CA LEU A 175 -8.01 40.42 14.70
C LEU A 175 -8.40 39.05 15.29
N LEU A 176 -9.04 39.03 16.45
CA LEU A 176 -9.34 37.77 17.17
C LEU A 176 -10.35 36.91 16.40
N ARG A 177 -11.40 37.50 15.89
CA ARG A 177 -12.46 36.76 15.12
C ARG A 177 -11.92 36.15 13.82
N PRO A 178 -11.24 36.92 12.93
CA PRO A 178 -10.61 36.36 11.73
C PRO A 178 -9.58 35.28 12.05
N SER A 179 -8.78 35.43 13.11
CA SER A 179 -7.80 34.42 13.50
C SER A 179 -8.44 33.11 13.94
N ILE A 180 -9.48 33.17 14.75
CA ILE A 180 -10.21 31.96 15.19
C ILE A 180 -10.86 31.27 13.98
N GLY A 181 -11.47 32.04 13.07
CA GLY A 181 -12.07 31.50 11.84
C GLY A 181 -11.03 30.80 10.96
N ALA A 182 -9.89 31.42 10.73
CA ALA A 182 -8.81 30.88 9.94
C ALA A 182 -8.22 29.58 10.54
N ILE A 183 -7.99 29.55 11.85
CA ILE A 183 -7.50 28.37 12.57
C ILE A 183 -8.53 27.24 12.46
N THR A 184 -9.82 27.54 12.66
CA THR A 184 -10.86 26.54 12.56
C THR A 184 -10.94 25.91 11.16
N VAL A 185 -10.90 26.74 10.11
CA VAL A 185 -10.89 26.27 8.72
C VAL A 185 -9.63 25.47 8.40
N ALA A 186 -8.46 25.88 8.87
CA ALA A 186 -7.23 25.13 8.70
C ALA A 186 -7.31 23.73 9.36
N ILE A 187 -7.84 23.65 10.58
CA ILE A 187 -8.04 22.37 11.28
C ILE A 187 -9.02 21.48 10.51
N VAL A 188 -10.16 22.01 10.08
CA VAL A 188 -11.15 21.26 9.29
C VAL A 188 -10.53 20.79 7.98
N ALA A 189 -9.82 21.64 7.25
CA ALA A 189 -9.11 21.28 6.03
C ALA A 189 -8.09 20.15 6.26
N PHE A 190 -7.34 20.22 7.34
CA PHE A 190 -6.39 19.17 7.73
C PHE A 190 -7.10 17.85 8.02
N LEU A 191 -8.18 17.87 8.77
CA LEU A 191 -8.94 16.66 9.09
C LEU A 191 -9.54 16.02 7.82
N LEU A 192 -10.09 16.84 6.92
CA LEU A 192 -10.64 16.36 5.64
C LEU A 192 -9.55 15.75 4.74
N GLN A 193 -8.41 16.42 4.59
CA GLN A 193 -7.30 15.92 3.80
C GLN A 193 -6.71 14.65 4.40
N SER A 194 -6.51 14.61 5.72
CA SER A 194 -6.02 13.40 6.43
C SER A 194 -7.00 12.24 6.32
N ALA A 195 -8.31 12.50 6.41
CA ALA A 195 -9.34 11.49 6.19
C ALA A 195 -9.33 10.96 4.75
N TYR A 196 -9.11 11.83 3.76
CA TYR A 196 -8.99 11.44 2.36
C TYR A 196 -7.76 10.54 2.13
N VAL A 197 -6.58 10.94 2.64
CA VAL A 197 -5.36 10.12 2.60
C VAL A 197 -5.62 8.75 3.22
N GLY A 198 -6.17 8.70 4.43
CA GLY A 198 -6.44 7.44 5.13
C GLY A 198 -7.53 6.57 4.47
N ARG A 199 -8.49 7.17 3.76
CA ARG A 199 -9.48 6.40 2.96
C ARG A 199 -8.81 5.74 1.77
N ARG A 200 -7.97 6.48 1.05
CA ARG A 200 -7.27 5.97 -0.13
C ARG A 200 -6.32 4.82 0.25
N GLU A 201 -5.52 4.97 1.30
CA GLU A 201 -4.67 3.91 1.82
C GLU A 201 -5.45 2.65 2.21
N ARG A 202 -6.63 2.81 2.82
CA ARG A 202 -7.50 1.67 3.16
C ARG A 202 -8.10 1.00 1.93
N SER A 203 -8.49 1.75 0.91
CA SER A 203 -8.98 1.18 -0.36
C SER A 203 -7.93 0.32 -1.03
N CYS A 204 -6.72 0.84 -1.21
CA CYS A 204 -5.61 0.08 -1.80
C CYS A 204 -5.30 -1.20 -1.01
N LYS A 205 -5.28 -1.13 0.33
CA LYS A 205 -5.07 -2.30 1.18
C LYS A 205 -6.21 -3.32 1.07
N ARG A 206 -7.45 -2.86 0.91
CA ARG A 206 -8.61 -3.73 0.74
C ARG A 206 -8.58 -4.44 -0.61
N GLU A 207 -8.32 -3.72 -1.69
CA GLU A 207 -8.17 -4.29 -3.03
C GLU A 207 -7.06 -5.33 -3.06
N TRP A 208 -5.94 -5.02 -2.43
CA TRP A 208 -4.83 -5.95 -2.32
C TRP A 208 -5.19 -7.22 -1.53
N ARG A 209 -5.88 -7.10 -0.37
CA ARG A 209 -6.35 -8.27 0.37
C ARG A 209 -7.28 -9.16 -0.46
N LEU A 210 -8.14 -8.55 -1.28
CA LEU A 210 -9.04 -9.28 -2.17
C LEU A 210 -8.29 -9.91 -3.37
N SER A 211 -7.11 -9.40 -3.70
CA SER A 211 -6.26 -9.94 -4.77
C SER A 211 -5.31 -11.04 -4.31
N MET A 212 -5.11 -11.22 -3.01
CA MET A 212 -4.26 -12.29 -2.48
C MET A 212 -4.99 -13.63 -2.45
N PRO A 213 -4.32 -14.74 -2.79
CA PRO A 213 -4.87 -16.06 -2.57
C PRO A 213 -5.05 -16.27 -1.05
N THR A 214 -6.22 -16.73 -0.68
CA THR A 214 -6.58 -17.04 0.71
C THR A 214 -6.47 -18.52 0.99
N HIS A 215 -6.37 -19.34 -0.07
CA HIS A 215 -6.30 -20.78 -0.02
C HIS A 215 -5.20 -21.31 -0.93
N ALA A 216 -4.69 -22.48 -0.58
CA ALA A 216 -3.80 -23.25 -1.43
C ALA A 216 -4.20 -24.74 -1.38
N GLY A 217 -3.92 -25.48 -2.46
CA GLY A 217 -4.27 -26.89 -2.52
C GLY A 217 -3.53 -27.64 -3.62
N GLY A 218 -3.76 -28.95 -3.68
CA GLY A 218 -3.10 -29.84 -4.62
C GLY A 218 -4.06 -30.61 -5.50
N ILE A 219 -3.73 -30.75 -6.79
CA ILE A 219 -4.30 -31.75 -7.67
C ILE A 219 -3.33 -32.92 -7.67
N VAL A 220 -3.65 -33.91 -6.82
CA VAL A 220 -2.78 -35.08 -6.63
C VAL A 220 -3.16 -36.15 -7.64
N CYS A 221 -2.15 -36.63 -8.37
CA CYS A 221 -2.35 -37.68 -9.37
C CYS A 221 -1.46 -38.90 -9.11
N LYS A 222 -1.97 -40.09 -9.50
CA LYS A 222 -1.29 -41.36 -9.42
C LYS A 222 -1.50 -42.15 -10.73
N HIS A 223 -0.45 -42.73 -11.27
CA HIS A 223 -0.52 -43.69 -12.36
C HIS A 223 -0.75 -45.05 -11.78
N GLN A 224 -1.84 -45.71 -12.14
CA GLN A 224 -2.17 -47.07 -11.73
C GLN A 224 -2.78 -47.84 -12.90
N SER A 225 -2.23 -49.01 -13.21
CA SER A 225 -2.73 -49.92 -14.30
C SER A 225 -2.78 -49.23 -15.69
N GLY A 226 -1.91 -48.29 -15.97
CA GLY A 226 -1.90 -47.54 -17.24
C GLY A 226 -2.83 -46.33 -17.30
N GLU A 227 -3.63 -46.09 -16.27
CA GLU A 227 -4.56 -44.97 -16.18
C GLU A 227 -4.11 -43.94 -15.18
N LEU A 228 -4.50 -42.69 -15.41
CA LEU A 228 -4.21 -41.56 -14.52
C LEU A 228 -5.41 -41.33 -13.58
N HIS A 229 -5.18 -41.50 -12.29
CA HIS A 229 -6.19 -41.29 -11.25
C HIS A 229 -5.91 -39.99 -10.52
N TYR A 230 -6.98 -39.27 -10.13
CA TYR A 230 -6.90 -38.05 -9.34
C TYR A 230 -7.51 -38.27 -7.97
N LEU A 231 -6.86 -37.72 -6.95
CA LEU A 231 -7.34 -37.75 -5.58
C LEU A 231 -8.35 -36.62 -5.39
N VAL A 232 -9.52 -36.95 -4.91
CA VAL A 232 -10.58 -36.03 -4.53
C VAL A 232 -11.11 -36.40 -3.15
N ILE A 233 -11.61 -35.40 -2.43
CA ILE A 233 -12.20 -35.55 -1.09
C ILE A 233 -13.67 -35.14 -1.12
N SER A 234 -14.45 -35.66 -0.19
CA SER A 234 -15.85 -35.22 -0.01
C SER A 234 -15.86 -33.89 0.75
N ALA A 235 -16.60 -32.91 0.23
CA ALA A 235 -16.74 -31.61 0.93
C ALA A 235 -17.53 -31.81 2.23
N LYS A 236 -16.95 -31.35 3.37
CA LYS A 236 -17.48 -31.57 4.73
C LYS A 236 -18.89 -31.00 4.97
N ASP A 237 -19.27 -29.93 4.26
CA ASP A 237 -20.50 -29.17 4.50
C ASP A 237 -21.56 -29.33 3.41
N ALA A 238 -21.31 -30.17 2.43
CA ALA A 238 -22.27 -30.35 1.34
C ALA A 238 -23.39 -31.32 1.73
N LYS A 239 -24.64 -30.86 1.70
CA LYS A 239 -25.84 -31.70 1.76
C LYS A 239 -25.93 -32.67 0.57
N THR A 240 -25.03 -32.53 -0.38
CA THR A 240 -24.86 -33.36 -1.60
C THR A 240 -23.42 -33.84 -1.65
N ASN A 241 -23.20 -35.07 -2.16
CA ASN A 241 -21.87 -35.66 -2.37
C ASN A 241 -21.09 -34.86 -3.42
N ILE A 242 -20.49 -33.74 -3.00
CA ILE A 242 -19.62 -32.91 -3.86
C ILE A 242 -18.18 -33.34 -3.62
N TRP A 243 -17.50 -33.71 -4.70
CA TRP A 243 -16.09 -34.05 -4.69
C TRP A 243 -15.26 -32.84 -5.04
N VAL A 244 -14.25 -32.55 -4.22
CA VAL A 244 -13.36 -31.40 -4.39
C VAL A 244 -11.90 -31.83 -4.30
N PHE A 245 -11.02 -31.04 -4.88
CA PHE A 245 -9.58 -31.21 -4.64
C PHE A 245 -9.21 -30.70 -3.24
N PRO A 246 -8.27 -31.38 -2.54
CA PRO A 246 -7.82 -30.97 -1.23
C PRO A 246 -7.25 -29.55 -1.26
N LYS A 247 -7.72 -28.68 -0.37
CA LYS A 247 -7.29 -27.29 -0.22
C LYS A 247 -7.77 -26.71 1.10
N GLY A 248 -7.02 -25.77 1.62
CA GLY A 248 -7.43 -25.03 2.80
C GLY A 248 -6.79 -23.63 2.91
N HIS A 249 -6.95 -23.00 4.05
CA HIS A 249 -6.51 -21.65 4.28
C HIS A 249 -4.99 -21.58 4.38
N ILE A 250 -4.43 -20.51 3.80
CA ILE A 250 -3.02 -20.15 4.02
C ILE A 250 -2.93 -19.49 5.39
N GLU A 251 -2.13 -20.04 6.28
CA GLU A 251 -1.92 -19.51 7.64
C GLU A 251 -0.99 -18.28 7.64
N GLU A 252 -1.05 -17.52 8.73
CA GLU A 252 -0.22 -16.30 8.85
C GLU A 252 1.26 -16.64 8.86
N GLY A 253 2.00 -16.10 7.89
CA GLY A 253 3.44 -16.37 7.73
C GLY A 253 3.77 -17.65 6.96
N GLU A 254 2.77 -18.38 6.49
CA GLU A 254 2.95 -19.57 5.67
C GLU A 254 3.03 -19.23 4.18
N GLY A 255 3.95 -19.88 3.45
CA GLY A 255 4.01 -19.78 2.00
C GLY A 255 2.90 -20.59 1.33
N GLU A 256 2.44 -20.15 0.15
CA GLU A 256 1.31 -20.77 -0.57
C GLU A 256 1.55 -22.26 -0.91
N LEU A 257 2.80 -22.60 -1.29
CA LEU A 257 3.18 -24.00 -1.55
C LEU A 257 3.23 -24.83 -0.27
N ALA A 258 3.72 -24.26 0.82
CA ALA A 258 3.75 -24.94 2.13
C ALA A 258 2.33 -25.23 2.60
N ALA A 259 1.42 -24.26 2.49
CA ALA A 259 0.00 -24.42 2.79
C ALA A 259 -0.63 -25.54 1.93
N ALA A 260 -0.34 -25.55 0.62
CA ALA A 260 -0.86 -26.60 -0.27
C ALA A 260 -0.39 -27.99 0.14
N LEU A 261 0.87 -28.15 0.52
CA LEU A 261 1.42 -29.42 0.99
C LEU A 261 0.82 -29.85 2.33
N ARG A 262 0.70 -28.91 3.28
CA ARG A 262 0.09 -29.16 4.59
C ARG A 262 -1.37 -29.60 4.43
N GLU A 263 -2.17 -28.86 3.68
CA GLU A 263 -3.59 -29.15 3.49
C GLU A 263 -3.82 -30.50 2.78
N VAL A 264 -3.00 -30.82 1.76
CA VAL A 264 -3.05 -32.13 1.12
C VAL A 264 -2.73 -33.24 2.13
N ALA A 265 -1.70 -33.08 2.96
CA ALA A 265 -1.34 -34.08 3.96
C ALA A 265 -2.42 -34.22 5.05
N GLU A 266 -2.99 -33.11 5.54
CA GLU A 266 -4.02 -33.10 6.58
C GLU A 266 -5.36 -33.69 6.10
N GLU A 267 -5.79 -33.35 4.89
CA GLU A 267 -7.08 -33.79 4.37
C GLU A 267 -7.05 -35.21 3.77
N THR A 268 -5.88 -35.70 3.36
CA THR A 268 -5.78 -36.96 2.61
C THR A 268 -4.84 -38.01 3.21
N SER A 269 -3.99 -37.62 4.16
CA SER A 269 -2.92 -38.47 4.72
C SER A 269 -1.99 -39.07 3.66
N VAL A 270 -1.70 -38.33 2.60
CA VAL A 270 -0.85 -38.77 1.47
C VAL A 270 0.40 -37.92 1.41
N ALA A 271 1.55 -38.56 1.26
CA ALA A 271 2.80 -37.91 0.92
C ALA A 271 2.85 -37.64 -0.58
N VAL A 272 3.21 -36.42 -0.97
CA VAL A 272 3.21 -35.99 -2.37
C VAL A 272 4.53 -35.35 -2.78
N GLN A 273 4.81 -35.41 -4.07
CA GLN A 273 5.86 -34.64 -4.73
C GLN A 273 5.24 -33.56 -5.58
N VAL A 274 5.59 -32.30 -5.36
CA VAL A 274 5.15 -31.19 -6.22
C VAL A 274 5.81 -31.30 -7.58
N LEU A 275 5.02 -31.23 -8.63
CA LEU A 275 5.48 -31.26 -10.03
C LEU A 275 5.52 -29.86 -10.65
N SER A 276 4.43 -29.09 -10.51
CA SER A 276 4.34 -27.73 -11.07
C SER A 276 3.21 -26.93 -10.43
N PHE A 277 3.31 -25.61 -10.51
CA PHE A 277 2.17 -24.73 -10.29
C PHE A 277 1.20 -24.84 -11.47
N LEU A 278 -0.09 -24.98 -11.20
CA LEU A 278 -1.12 -25.10 -12.23
C LEU A 278 -1.82 -23.77 -12.52
N GLY A 279 -2.12 -23.01 -11.48
CA GLY A 279 -2.86 -21.79 -11.66
C GLY A 279 -3.61 -21.37 -10.39
N GLU A 280 -4.41 -20.33 -10.57
CA GLU A 280 -5.24 -19.74 -9.53
C GLU A 280 -6.69 -19.73 -9.98
N ILE A 281 -7.60 -20.05 -9.08
CA ILE A 281 -9.04 -19.97 -9.30
C ILE A 281 -9.68 -19.03 -8.29
N THR A 282 -10.77 -18.39 -8.71
CA THR A 282 -11.66 -17.62 -7.83
C THR A 282 -12.94 -18.38 -7.63
N PHE A 283 -13.37 -18.54 -6.39
CA PHE A 283 -14.61 -19.25 -6.04
C PHE A 283 -15.40 -18.45 -4.99
N PRO A 284 -16.75 -18.53 -5.00
CA PRO A 284 -17.56 -17.92 -3.97
C PRO A 284 -17.44 -18.70 -2.67
N ALA A 285 -17.20 -18.01 -1.56
CA ALA A 285 -17.24 -18.57 -0.23
C ALA A 285 -18.14 -17.74 0.69
N GLN A 286 -18.91 -18.41 1.54
CA GLN A 286 -19.71 -17.73 2.54
C GLN A 286 -18.85 -17.44 3.77
N ASN A 287 -18.67 -16.16 4.07
CA ASN A 287 -18.00 -15.70 5.27
C ASN A 287 -18.98 -14.86 6.09
N ASN A 288 -19.35 -15.31 7.30
CA ASN A 288 -20.33 -14.64 8.15
C ASN A 288 -21.66 -14.28 7.46
N GLY A 289 -22.21 -15.18 6.64
CA GLY A 289 -23.47 -14.99 5.94
C GLY A 289 -23.41 -14.04 4.72
N ARG A 290 -22.20 -13.61 4.30
CA ARG A 290 -21.98 -12.84 3.08
C ARG A 290 -21.12 -13.63 2.12
N GLU A 291 -21.53 -13.69 0.87
CA GLU A 291 -20.68 -14.21 -0.21
C GLU A 291 -19.51 -13.25 -0.45
N SER A 292 -18.31 -13.77 -0.39
CA SER A 292 -17.10 -13.06 -0.78
C SER A 292 -16.28 -13.94 -1.73
N PRO A 293 -15.75 -13.36 -2.82
CA PRO A 293 -14.85 -14.10 -3.70
C PRO A 293 -13.57 -14.45 -2.94
N GLN A 294 -13.20 -15.71 -2.95
CA GLN A 294 -11.94 -16.22 -2.43
C GLN A 294 -11.09 -16.77 -3.56
N ARG A 295 -9.78 -16.75 -3.37
CA ARG A 295 -8.82 -17.20 -4.39
C ARG A 295 -8.01 -18.35 -3.84
N ALA A 296 -7.83 -19.39 -4.65
CA ALA A 296 -7.02 -20.55 -4.31
C ALA A 296 -5.97 -20.82 -5.38
N LYS A 297 -4.74 -21.08 -4.94
CA LYS A 297 -3.66 -21.57 -5.81
C LYS A 297 -3.61 -23.09 -5.77
N PHE A 298 -3.47 -23.71 -6.95
CA PHE A 298 -3.36 -25.14 -7.09
C PHE A 298 -2.03 -25.55 -7.70
N TYR A 299 -1.48 -26.65 -7.15
CA TYR A 299 -0.25 -27.28 -7.60
C TYR A 299 -0.54 -28.70 -8.08
N LEU A 300 0.08 -29.10 -9.19
CA LEU A 300 0.08 -30.49 -9.63
C LEU A 300 1.05 -31.28 -8.77
N MET A 301 0.57 -32.37 -8.18
CA MET A 301 1.34 -33.19 -7.26
C MET A 301 1.26 -34.66 -7.66
N ARG A 302 2.36 -35.37 -7.48
CA ARG A 302 2.44 -36.81 -7.64
C ARG A 302 2.26 -37.49 -6.30
N TRP A 303 1.39 -38.45 -6.22
CA TRP A 303 1.26 -39.36 -5.07
C TRP A 303 2.55 -40.17 -4.90
N LEU A 304 3.09 -40.22 -3.71
CA LEU A 304 4.25 -41.03 -3.37
C LEU A 304 3.84 -42.28 -2.59
N PHE A 305 3.26 -42.07 -1.42
CA PHE A 305 2.80 -43.15 -0.52
C PHE A 305 1.80 -42.60 0.50
N ASP A 306 1.06 -43.51 1.14
CA ASP A 306 0.15 -43.19 2.22
C ASP A 306 0.96 -42.97 3.52
N VAL A 307 0.73 -41.88 4.22
CA VAL A 307 1.34 -41.60 5.54
C VAL A 307 0.50 -42.36 6.57
N PRO A 308 1.11 -43.27 7.39
CA PRO A 308 0.37 -43.90 8.46
C PRO A 308 -0.23 -42.85 9.39
N THR A 309 -1.55 -42.88 9.52
CA THR A 309 -2.23 -42.03 10.52
C THR A 309 -1.79 -42.54 11.89
N ALA A 310 -1.10 -41.72 12.66
CA ALA A 310 -0.84 -42.05 14.06
C ALA A 310 -2.19 -42.19 14.77
N ILE A 311 -2.48 -43.40 15.22
CA ILE A 311 -3.66 -43.76 16.00
C ILE A 311 -3.57 -43.15 17.36
#